data_b3a420d405a5a95840ab9378178a28a1
#
_entry.id   b3a420d405a5a95840ab9378178a28a1
#
_cell.length_a   1.000
_cell.length_b   1.000
_cell.length_c   1.000
_cell.angle_alpha   90.00
_cell.angle_beta   90.00
_cell.angle_gamma   90.00
#
_symmetry.space_group_name_H-M   'P 1'
#
loop_
_entity.id
_entity.type
_entity.pdbx_description
1 polymer ?
#
loop_
_entity_poly.entity_id
_entity_poly.type
_entity_poly.pdbx_seq_one_letter_code
_entity_poly.pdbx_strand_id
1 'polypeptide(L)'
;MERSQSLNAPPYFDGSNYAFWKVRMKAFLCSIDEAIWDVVEIGWTKPEAAKSTWDKVALEASNANSKAVNAIFCGMSPDEFHRISHITVA
;
A
#
# COMPACT_ATOMS: atom_id res chain seq x y z
N MET A 1 23.22 -13.43 10.88
CA MET A 1 22.54 -12.26 11.35
C MET A 1 21.26 -12.09 10.62
N GLU A 2 20.31 -11.76 11.31
CA GLU A 2 19.07 -11.61 10.66
C GLU A 2 19.07 -10.33 9.86
N ARG A 3 18.30 -10.31 8.83
CA ARG A 3 18.19 -9.14 8.06
C ARG A 3 17.47 -8.06 8.84
N SER A 4 18.16 -6.97 8.99
CA SER A 4 17.59 -5.83 9.66
C SER A 4 16.51 -5.20 8.79
N GLN A 5 15.35 -4.95 9.35
CA GLN A 5 14.31 -4.26 8.63
C GLN A 5 14.60 -2.77 8.62
N SER A 6 14.72 -2.21 7.45
CA SER A 6 14.84 -0.78 7.33
C SER A 6 13.50 -0.13 7.64
N LEU A 7 13.52 0.99 8.38
CA LEU A 7 12.31 1.75 8.63
C LEU A 7 11.78 2.40 7.35
N ASN A 8 12.60 2.45 6.30
CA ASN A 8 12.22 3.04 5.04
C ASN A 8 11.82 2.02 3.98
N ALA A 9 11.83 0.74 4.32
CA ALA A 9 11.48 -0.31 3.38
C ALA A 9 10.27 -1.08 3.89
N PRO A 10 9.31 -1.42 3.01
CA PRO A 10 8.16 -2.20 3.43
C PRO A 10 8.55 -3.62 3.79
N PRO A 11 7.77 -4.28 4.68
CA PRO A 11 8.01 -5.68 4.99
C PRO A 11 7.85 -6.55 3.77
N TYR A 12 8.70 -7.56 3.66
CA TYR A 12 8.73 -8.45 2.50
C TYR A 12 7.70 -9.58 2.66
N PHE A 13 6.98 -9.88 1.59
CA PHE A 13 6.00 -10.96 1.55
C PHE A 13 6.38 -11.95 0.45
N ASP A 14 6.54 -13.21 0.84
CA ASP A 14 6.93 -14.27 -0.08
C ASP A 14 5.84 -15.33 -0.25
N GLY A 15 4.64 -15.04 0.23
CA GLY A 15 3.52 -15.98 0.12
C GLY A 15 3.26 -16.75 1.40
N SER A 16 4.12 -16.64 2.41
CA SER A 16 3.93 -17.32 3.68
C SER A 16 3.66 -16.30 4.79
N ASN A 17 3.05 -16.79 5.88
CA ASN A 17 2.81 -15.94 7.06
C ASN A 17 2.07 -14.64 6.72
N TYR A 18 0.98 -14.74 5.97
CA TYR A 18 0.25 -13.56 5.55
C TYR A 18 -0.20 -12.70 6.74
N ALA A 19 -0.72 -13.33 7.80
CA ALA A 19 -1.22 -12.57 8.94
C ALA A 19 -0.11 -11.76 9.62
N PHE A 20 1.07 -12.37 9.75
CA PHE A 20 2.22 -11.68 10.32
C PHE A 20 2.66 -10.52 9.43
N TRP A 21 2.77 -10.76 8.12
CA TRP A 21 3.13 -9.72 7.17
C TRP A 21 2.13 -8.57 7.18
N LYS A 22 0.83 -8.89 7.25
CA LYS A 22 -0.22 -7.88 7.23
C LYS A 22 -0.09 -6.92 8.41
N VAL A 23 0.18 -7.44 9.60
CA VAL A 23 0.35 -6.59 10.79
C VAL A 23 1.56 -5.67 10.61
N ARG A 24 2.65 -6.18 10.08
CA ARG A 24 3.85 -5.39 9.87
C ARG A 24 3.65 -4.35 8.78
N MET A 25 2.92 -4.70 7.71
CA MET A 25 2.62 -3.75 6.64
C MET A 25 1.75 -2.62 7.15
N LYS A 26 0.76 -2.93 8.00
CA LYS A 26 -0.06 -1.89 8.62
C LYS A 26 0.80 -0.92 9.42
N ALA A 27 1.71 -1.45 10.24
CA ALA A 27 2.59 -0.61 11.04
C ALA A 27 3.49 0.26 10.14
N PHE A 28 3.99 -0.32 9.06
CA PHE A 28 4.83 0.42 8.12
C PHE A 28 4.06 1.57 7.46
N LEU A 29 2.86 1.29 6.96
CA LEU A 29 2.05 2.32 6.29
C LEU A 29 1.65 3.42 7.26
N CYS A 30 1.24 3.06 8.48
CA CYS A 30 0.87 4.04 9.48
C CYS A 30 2.05 4.92 9.88
N SER A 31 3.27 4.39 9.84
CA SER A 31 4.46 5.17 10.19
C SER A 31 4.76 6.25 9.15
N ILE A 32 4.32 6.04 7.91
CA ILE A 32 4.45 7.06 6.86
C ILE A 32 3.35 8.11 7.04
N ASP A 33 2.11 7.65 7.10
CA ASP A 33 0.94 8.52 7.25
C ASP A 33 -0.26 7.61 7.53
N GLU A 34 -0.97 7.88 8.61
CA GLU A 34 -2.13 7.06 8.95
C GLU A 34 -3.19 7.07 7.85
N ALA A 35 -3.27 8.16 7.10
CA ALA A 35 -4.21 8.23 5.98
C ALA A 35 -3.94 7.16 4.92
N ILE A 36 -2.70 6.72 4.80
CA ILE A 36 -2.36 5.67 3.83
C ILE A 36 -3.02 4.35 4.25
N TRP A 37 -2.98 4.01 5.53
CA TRP A 37 -3.63 2.81 6.01
C TRP A 37 -5.15 2.92 5.92
N ASP A 38 -5.71 4.11 6.18
CA ASP A 38 -7.15 4.31 6.07
C ASP A 38 -7.65 3.96 4.68
N VAL A 39 -6.90 4.31 3.65
CA VAL A 39 -7.27 3.97 2.27
C VAL A 39 -7.29 2.46 2.06
N VAL A 40 -6.35 1.74 2.65
CA VAL A 40 -6.30 0.28 2.54
C VAL A 40 -7.46 -0.37 3.28
N GLU A 41 -7.73 0.10 4.50
CA GLU A 41 -8.75 -0.51 5.36
C GLU A 41 -10.16 -0.22 4.87
N ILE A 42 -10.42 1.02 4.50
CA ILE A 42 -11.75 1.45 4.06
C ILE A 42 -11.97 1.17 2.59
N GLY A 43 -10.90 1.18 1.81
CA GLY A 43 -10.96 1.05 0.36
C GLY A 43 -11.01 2.42 -0.30
N TRP A 44 -10.70 2.43 -1.59
CA TRP A 44 -10.70 3.68 -2.36
C TRP A 44 -11.32 3.42 -3.71
N THR A 45 -12.24 4.29 -4.11
CA THR A 45 -12.87 4.22 -5.43
C THR A 45 -12.47 5.44 -6.21
N LYS A 46 -11.89 5.23 -7.39
CA LYS A 46 -11.49 6.34 -8.23
C LYS A 46 -12.73 7.13 -8.66
N PRO A 47 -12.73 8.46 -8.47
CA PRO A 47 -13.85 9.28 -8.93
C PRO A 47 -14.01 9.18 -10.44
N GLU A 48 -15.24 9.20 -10.92
CA GLU A 48 -15.50 9.14 -12.37
C GLU A 48 -15.23 10.47 -13.05
N ALA A 49 -15.29 11.56 -12.31
CA ALA A 49 -15.04 12.89 -12.86
C ALA A 49 -13.59 13.04 -13.29
N ALA A 50 -13.32 13.97 -14.20
CA ALA A 50 -11.96 14.26 -14.64
C ALA A 50 -11.11 14.69 -13.44
N LYS A 51 -9.85 14.23 -13.42
CA LYS A 51 -8.95 14.49 -12.29
C LYS A 51 -8.80 15.99 -12.03
N SER A 52 -8.87 16.80 -13.08
CA SER A 52 -8.74 18.25 -12.93
C SER A 52 -9.87 18.88 -12.13
N THR A 53 -10.98 18.15 -11.92
CA THR A 53 -12.12 18.64 -11.15
C THR A 53 -12.15 18.09 -9.73
N TRP A 54 -11.17 17.27 -9.35
CA TRP A 54 -11.13 16.68 -8.01
C TRP A 54 -10.78 17.75 -6.98
N ASP A 55 -11.41 17.67 -5.82
CA ASP A 55 -11.05 18.56 -4.72
C ASP A 55 -9.79 18.04 -4.02
N LYS A 56 -9.35 18.80 -3.01
CA LYS A 56 -8.13 18.46 -2.28
C LYS A 56 -8.24 17.12 -1.59
N VAL A 57 -9.40 16.81 -1.03
CA VAL A 57 -9.60 15.53 -0.32
C VAL A 57 -9.47 14.35 -1.28
N ALA A 58 -10.07 14.46 -2.46
CA ALA A 58 -9.99 13.40 -3.47
C ALA A 58 -8.55 13.20 -3.94
N LEU A 59 -7.81 14.29 -4.15
CA LEU A 59 -6.42 14.22 -4.58
C LEU A 59 -5.54 13.57 -3.51
N GLU A 60 -5.77 13.93 -2.25
CA GLU A 60 -5.00 13.35 -1.15
C GLU A 60 -5.29 11.86 -1.01
N ALA A 61 -6.54 11.45 -1.16
CA ALA A 61 -6.90 10.04 -1.10
C ALA A 61 -6.27 9.26 -2.23
N SER A 62 -6.24 9.83 -3.44
CA SER A 62 -5.59 9.21 -4.59
C SER A 62 -4.10 9.03 -4.34
N ASN A 63 -3.45 10.05 -3.80
CA ASN A 63 -2.02 9.98 -3.48
C ASN A 63 -1.74 8.92 -2.43
N ALA A 64 -2.59 8.84 -1.40
CA ALA A 64 -2.45 7.83 -0.35
C ALA A 64 -2.59 6.42 -0.93
N ASN A 65 -3.57 6.23 -1.83
CA ASN A 65 -3.75 4.94 -2.49
C ASN A 65 -2.51 4.56 -3.31
N SER A 66 -1.96 5.51 -4.05
CA SER A 66 -0.76 5.25 -4.85
C SER A 66 0.43 4.86 -3.98
N LYS A 67 0.60 5.52 -2.84
CA LYS A 67 1.68 5.19 -1.92
C LYS A 67 1.50 3.80 -1.32
N ALA A 68 0.26 3.44 -0.98
CA ALA A 68 -0.04 2.13 -0.42
C ALA A 68 0.21 1.03 -1.45
N VAL A 69 -0.25 1.22 -2.70
CA VAL A 69 -0.02 0.26 -3.77
C VAL A 69 1.47 0.06 -4.01
N ASN A 70 2.22 1.15 -4.07
CA ASN A 70 3.66 1.06 -4.29
C ASN A 70 4.36 0.31 -3.15
N ALA A 71 3.99 0.60 -1.90
CA ALA A 71 4.60 -0.05 -0.75
C ALA A 71 4.31 -1.56 -0.77
N ILE A 72 3.08 -1.93 -1.09
CA ILE A 72 2.68 -3.33 -1.14
C ILE A 72 3.47 -4.05 -2.25
N PHE A 73 3.55 -3.46 -3.43
CA PHE A 73 4.29 -4.06 -4.54
C PHE A 73 5.78 -4.19 -4.22
N CYS A 74 6.38 -3.16 -3.62
CA CYS A 74 7.79 -3.20 -3.28
C CYS A 74 8.11 -4.27 -2.22
N GLY A 75 7.14 -4.63 -1.41
CA GLY A 75 7.32 -5.63 -0.37
C GLY A 75 7.06 -7.06 -0.81
N MET A 76 6.79 -7.31 -2.09
CA MET A 76 6.41 -8.64 -2.54
C MET A 76 7.51 -9.34 -3.32
N SER A 77 7.51 -10.69 -3.23
CA SER A 77 8.37 -11.48 -4.09
C SER A 77 7.88 -11.37 -5.53
N PRO A 78 8.74 -11.68 -6.53
CA PRO A 78 8.33 -11.63 -7.93
C PRO A 78 7.10 -12.47 -8.23
N ASP A 79 6.99 -13.66 -7.62
CA ASP A 79 5.84 -14.53 -7.87
C ASP A 79 4.54 -13.90 -7.35
N GLU A 80 4.59 -13.33 -6.15
CA GLU A 80 3.41 -12.68 -5.58
C GLU A 80 3.07 -11.40 -6.34
N PHE A 81 4.09 -10.66 -6.78
CA PHE A 81 3.87 -9.46 -7.58
C PHE A 81 3.14 -9.80 -8.88
N HIS A 82 3.56 -10.86 -9.56
CA HIS A 82 2.93 -11.25 -10.82
C HIS A 82 1.45 -11.57 -10.66
N ARG A 83 1.06 -12.10 -9.49
CA ARG A 83 -0.33 -12.45 -9.24
C ARG A 83 -1.24 -11.23 -9.12
N ILE A 84 -0.70 -10.11 -8.64
CA ILE A 84 -1.52 -8.95 -8.30
C ILE A 84 -1.09 -7.67 -9.02
N SER A 85 -0.19 -7.77 -9.98
CA SER A 85 0.36 -6.55 -10.63
C SER A 85 -0.71 -5.75 -11.38
N HIS A 86 -1.86 -6.34 -11.67
CA HIS A 86 -2.95 -5.64 -12.34
C HIS A 86 -3.79 -4.80 -11.37
N ILE A 87 -3.57 -4.94 -10.06
CA ILE A 87 -4.38 -4.23 -9.07
C ILE A 87 -3.91 -2.78 -8.98
N THR A 88 -4.86 -1.86 -9.00
CA THR A 88 -4.58 -0.43 -8.91
C THR A 88 -5.12 0.20 -7.63
N VAL A 89 -5.82 -0.56 -6.81
CA VAL A 89 -6.37 -0.10 -5.53
C VAL A 89 -5.77 -0.96 -4.43
N ALA A 90 -5.23 -0.32 -3.43
CA ALA A 90 -4.64 -1.01 -2.30
C ALA A 90 -5.69 -1.72 -1.46
#